data_d60b5669e810292fb675f821565d4d3d
#
_entry.id   d60b5669e810292fb675f821565d4d3d
#
_cell.length_a   1.000
_cell.length_b   1.000
_cell.length_c   1.000
_cell.angle_alpha   90.00
_cell.angle_beta   90.00
_cell.angle_gamma   90.00
#
_symmetry.space_group_name_H-M   'P 1'
#
loop_
_entity.id
_entity.type
_entity.pdbx_description
1 polymer ?
#
loop_
_entity_poly.entity_id
_entity_poly.type
_entity_poly.pdbx_seq_one_letter_code
_entity_poly.pdbx_strand_id
1 'polypeptide(L)' 'MIEEDTYKIKVKVAPEEVVFVDMIIKSYEGLAMLTANRDEKGLIYLDVTDGTYEDIMDILNNLNNKFPVEILEK' A
#
# COMPACT_ATOMS: atom_id res chain seq x y z
N MET A 1 15.43 -9.41 -20.61
CA MET A 1 14.60 -8.72 -19.69
C MET A 1 13.95 -9.65 -18.70
N ILE A 2 14.09 -9.36 -17.48
CA ILE A 2 13.53 -10.21 -16.46
C ILE A 2 12.16 -9.69 -16.08
N GLU A 3 11.20 -10.56 -16.11
CA GLU A 3 9.91 -10.22 -15.62
C GLU A 3 9.84 -10.50 -14.17
N GLU A 4 9.52 -9.48 -13.43
CA GLU A 4 9.31 -9.66 -12.01
C GLU A 4 7.84 -9.79 -11.76
N ASP A 5 7.51 -10.72 -10.90
CA ASP A 5 6.13 -10.85 -10.49
C ASP A 5 5.79 -9.69 -9.60
N THR A 6 5.11 -8.71 -10.16
CA THR A 6 4.68 -7.57 -9.38
C THR A 6 3.18 -7.63 -9.20
N TYR A 7 2.74 -7.19 -8.04
CA TYR A 7 1.33 -7.18 -7.70
C TYR A 7 0.93 -5.77 -7.35
N LYS A 8 -0.26 -5.40 -7.75
CA LYS A 8 -0.79 -4.09 -7.39
C LYS A 8 -1.90 -4.28 -6.39
N ILE A 9 -1.71 -3.71 -5.22
CA ILE A 9 -2.71 -3.78 -4.16
C ILE A 9 -3.45 -2.46 -4.14
N LYS A 10 -4.76 -2.53 -4.22
CA LYS A 10 -5.59 -1.33 -4.22
C LYS A 10 -6.19 -1.17 -2.84
N VAL A 11 -5.94 -0.03 -2.22
CA VAL A 11 -6.30 0.20 -0.82
C VAL A 11 -7.02 1.52 -0.69
N LYS A 12 -8.02 1.54 0.19
CA LYS A 12 -8.76 2.76 0.48
C LYS A 12 -8.62 3.08 1.95
N VAL A 13 -8.25 4.32 2.25
CA VAL A 13 -8.16 4.82 3.62
C VAL A 13 -8.78 6.21 3.65
N ALA A 14 -8.96 6.77 4.84
CA ALA A 14 -9.39 8.14 4.96
C ALA A 14 -8.35 9.03 4.30
N PRO A 15 -8.77 10.06 3.55
CA PRO A 15 -7.79 10.89 2.83
C PRO A 15 -6.69 11.46 3.72
N GLU A 16 -7.02 11.81 4.96
CA GLU A 16 -6.02 12.38 5.85
C GLU A 16 -5.00 11.35 6.30
N GLU A 17 -5.28 10.06 6.12
CA GLU A 17 -4.37 9.02 6.52
C GLU A 17 -3.40 8.62 5.42
N VAL A 18 -3.60 9.13 4.20
CA VAL A 18 -2.75 8.76 3.08
C VAL A 18 -1.30 9.15 3.35
N VAL A 19 -1.08 10.33 3.92
CA VAL A 19 0.28 10.77 4.22
C VAL A 19 0.93 9.85 5.23
N PHE A 20 0.18 9.42 6.22
CA PHE A 20 0.72 8.52 7.23
C PHE A 20 1.09 7.17 6.62
N VAL A 21 0.22 6.64 5.78
CA VAL A 21 0.52 5.37 5.11
C VAL A 21 1.76 5.51 4.24
N ASP A 22 1.85 6.62 3.51
CA ASP A 22 2.99 6.88 2.66
C ASP A 22 4.28 6.89 3.48
N MET A 23 4.26 7.55 4.63
CA MET A 23 5.43 7.60 5.50
C MET A 23 5.84 6.22 6.00
N ILE A 24 4.86 5.42 6.36
CA ILE A 24 5.14 4.08 6.85
C ILE A 24 5.77 3.24 5.75
N ILE A 25 5.18 3.27 4.56
CA ILE A 25 5.68 2.48 3.44
C ILE A 25 7.10 2.91 3.07
N LYS A 26 7.34 4.23 3.06
CA LYS A 26 8.65 4.73 2.67
C LYS A 26 9.72 4.47 3.70
N SER A 27 9.33 4.21 4.95
CA SER A 27 10.30 3.90 5.97
C SER A 27 10.88 2.50 5.78
N TYR A 28 10.26 1.67 4.96
CA TYR A 28 10.77 0.36 4.62
C TYR A 28 11.34 0.44 3.20
N GLU A 29 12.63 0.57 3.10
CA GLU A 29 13.29 0.80 1.81
C GLU A 29 13.00 -0.31 0.84
N GLY A 30 12.54 0.07 -0.36
CA GLY A 30 12.35 -0.90 -1.42
C GLY A 30 11.22 -1.88 -1.22
N LEU A 31 10.39 -1.65 -0.20
CA LEU A 31 9.32 -2.60 0.09
C LEU A 31 8.18 -2.49 -0.90
N ALA A 32 7.80 -1.26 -1.22
CA ALA A 32 6.70 -1.04 -2.15
C ALA A 32 6.77 0.38 -2.66
N MET A 33 6.08 0.60 -3.78
CA MET A 33 5.93 1.93 -4.33
C MET A 33 4.47 2.32 -4.18
N LEU A 34 4.23 3.47 -3.58
CA LEU A 34 2.88 3.95 -3.32
C LEU A 34 2.52 5.04 -4.31
N THR A 35 1.35 4.91 -4.91
CA THR A 35 0.82 5.90 -5.83
C THR A 35 -0.58 6.27 -5.35
N ALA A 36 -0.81 7.56 -5.13
CA ALA A 36 -2.12 8.03 -4.71
C ALA A 36 -2.94 8.37 -5.94
N ASN A 37 -4.23 8.05 -5.88
CA ASN A 37 -5.15 8.39 -6.95
C ASN A 37 -5.49 9.87 -6.87
N ARG A 38 -5.42 10.56 -8.00
CA ARG A 38 -5.68 11.99 -8.02
C ARG A 38 -7.17 12.31 -7.94
N ASP A 39 -7.97 11.47 -8.55
CA ASP A 39 -9.39 11.75 -8.69
C ASP A 39 -10.18 11.29 -7.48
N GLU A 40 -9.68 10.26 -6.81
CA GLU A 40 -10.39 9.72 -5.65
C GLU A 40 -9.46 9.76 -4.46
N LYS A 41 -9.70 10.71 -3.57
CA LYS A 41 -8.86 10.88 -2.39
C LYS A 41 -9.03 9.68 -1.46
N GLY A 42 -7.91 9.26 -0.90
CA GLY A 42 -7.94 8.10 -0.02
C GLY A 42 -7.72 6.80 -0.73
N LEU A 43 -7.74 6.79 -2.05
CA LEU A 43 -7.48 5.59 -2.82
C LEU A 43 -6.01 5.55 -3.19
N ILE A 44 -5.34 4.47 -2.84
CA ILE A 44 -3.91 4.34 -3.11
C ILE A 44 -3.63 2.99 -3.73
N TYR A 45 -2.55 2.94 -4.49
CA TYR A 45 -2.07 1.73 -5.12
C TYR A 45 -0.68 1.42 -4.60
N LEU A 46 -0.45 0.17 -4.26
CA LEU A 46 0.85 -0.28 -3.79
C LEU A 46 1.38 -1.31 -4.77
N ASP A 47 2.52 -1.00 -5.36
CA ASP A 47 3.19 -1.95 -6.26
C ASP A 47 4.20 -2.72 -5.44
N VAL A 48 4.00 -4.02 -5.35
CA VAL A 48 4.84 -4.88 -4.53
C VAL A 48 5.34 -6.03 -5.39
N THR A 49 6.42 -6.65 -4.93
CA THR A 49 6.94 -7.85 -5.58
C THR A 49 6.52 -9.07 -4.80
N ASP A 50 6.81 -10.23 -5.37
CA ASP A 50 6.50 -11.48 -4.70
C ASP A 50 7.18 -11.55 -3.35
N GLY A 51 8.40 -11.02 -3.25
CA GLY A 51 9.17 -11.09 -2.02
C GLY A 51 8.72 -10.12 -0.94
N THR A 52 7.94 -9.10 -1.31
CA THR A 52 7.51 -8.10 -0.33
C THR A 52 6.01 -8.10 -0.08
N TYR A 53 5.29 -8.97 -0.80
CA TYR A 53 3.83 -8.98 -0.71
C TYR A 53 3.33 -9.23 0.72
N GLU A 54 3.88 -10.25 1.36
CA GLU A 54 3.42 -10.60 2.71
C GLU A 54 3.76 -9.52 3.72
N ASP A 55 4.93 -8.90 3.55
CA ASP A 55 5.32 -7.82 4.46
C ASP A 55 4.35 -6.66 4.36
N ILE A 56 3.96 -6.32 3.15
CA ILE A 56 3.01 -5.22 2.94
C ILE A 56 1.65 -5.60 3.54
N MET A 57 1.21 -6.82 3.35
CA MET A 57 -0.08 -7.24 3.90
C MET A 57 -0.06 -7.18 5.42
N ASP A 58 1.07 -7.55 6.04
CA ASP A 58 1.19 -7.45 7.49
C ASP A 58 1.11 -6.00 7.95
N ILE A 59 1.77 -5.10 7.22
CA ILE A 59 1.73 -3.69 7.56
C ILE A 59 0.31 -3.16 7.45
N LEU A 60 -0.39 -3.50 6.39
CA LEU A 60 -1.76 -3.04 6.20
C LEU A 60 -2.68 -3.57 7.28
N ASN A 61 -2.49 -4.84 7.68
CA ASN A 61 -3.30 -5.41 8.74
C ASN A 61 -3.04 -4.70 10.07
N ASN A 62 -1.79 -4.35 10.34
CA ASN A 62 -1.47 -3.61 11.56
C ASN A 62 -2.07 -2.21 11.53
N LEU A 63 -2.04 -1.56 10.36
CA LEU A 63 -2.62 -0.24 10.24
C LEU A 63 -4.12 -0.28 10.44
N ASN A 64 -4.76 -1.36 10.03
CA ASN A 64 -6.20 -1.50 10.18
C ASN A 64 -6.62 -1.50 11.64
N ASN A 65 -5.69 -1.79 12.55
CA ASN A 65 -5.98 -1.71 13.98
C ASN A 65 -5.99 -0.27 14.48
N LYS A 66 -5.42 0.64 13.71
CA LYS A 66 -5.34 2.05 14.11
C LYS A 66 -6.40 2.90 13.43
N PHE A 67 -6.69 2.61 12.19
CA PHE A 67 -7.74 3.30 11.44
C PHE A 67 -8.19 2.36 10.33
N PRO A 68 -9.41 2.58 9.81
CA PRO A 68 -9.93 1.66 8.80
C PRO A 68 -9.06 1.64 7.55
N VAL A 69 -8.68 0.46 7.13
CA VAL A 69 -7.93 0.23 5.92
C VAL A 69 -8.68 -0.82 5.12
N GLU A 70 -9.17 -0.43 3.96
CA GLU A 70 -9.96 -1.33 3.14
C GLU A 70 -9.13 -1.77 1.95
N ILE A 71 -8.89 -3.07 1.83
CA ILE A 71 -8.14 -3.61 0.71
C ILE A 71 -9.14 -4.00 -0.35
N LEU A 72 -9.12 -3.26 -1.46
CA LEU A 72 -10.10 -3.45 -2.52
C LEU A 72 -9.67 -4.50 -3.52
N GLU A 73 -8.36 -4.56 -3.82
CA GLU A 73 -7.80 -5.56 -4.71
C GLU A 73 -6.44 -5.96 -4.21
N LYS A 74 -6.14 -7.22 -4.38
CA LYS A 74 -4.84 -7.75 -3.96
C LYS A 74 -3.98 -8.14 -5.13
#